data_0593ef6feab37ff6531e6a1929b170ba
#
_entry.id   0593ef6feab37ff6531e6a1929b170ba
#
_cell.length_a   1.000
_cell.length_b   1.000
_cell.length_c   1.000
_cell.angle_alpha   90.00
_cell.angle_beta   90.00
_cell.angle_gamma   90.00
#
_symmetry.space_group_name_H-M   'P 1'
#
loop_
_entity.id
_entity.type
_entity.pdbx_description
1 polymer ?
#
loop_
_entity_poly.entity_id
_entity_poly.type
_entity_poly.pdbx_seq_one_letter_code
_entity_poly.pdbx_strand_id
1 'polypeptide(L)'
;VLPATLEKASAELQNSAQKKLVRVVAAGNIIYGEPAWVDFVIHDDLLLYRQGETVYATDLSAYSGRANVEMRVLQFLQDVNQHATQKGVLPDPLTGTVGQVDGLQLFNTIQEIAAKGGDVNLRAVAKQDIYTEGPVRIDIIVTAK
;
A
#
# COMPACT_ATOMS: atom_id res chain seq x y z
N VAL A 1 13.14 -26.55 0.62
CA VAL A 1 13.83 -25.75 -0.43
C VAL A 1 14.76 -26.65 -1.20
N LEU A 2 14.69 -26.61 -2.54
CA LEU A 2 15.65 -27.29 -3.38
C LEU A 2 17.03 -26.59 -3.27
N PRO A 3 18.15 -27.32 -3.13
CA PRO A 3 19.47 -26.71 -3.04
C PRO A 3 19.79 -25.74 -4.17
N ALA A 4 19.40 -26.06 -5.43
CA ALA A 4 19.60 -25.21 -6.58
C ALA A 4 18.83 -23.86 -6.48
N THR A 5 17.64 -23.86 -5.92
CA THR A 5 16.84 -22.64 -5.67
C THR A 5 17.52 -21.76 -4.63
N LEU A 6 18.03 -22.36 -3.56
CA LEU A 6 18.75 -21.65 -2.51
C LEU A 6 20.07 -21.05 -3.03
N GLU A 7 20.83 -21.80 -3.81
CA GLU A 7 22.09 -21.33 -4.41
C GLU A 7 21.85 -20.17 -5.38
N LYS A 8 20.81 -20.25 -6.21
CA LYS A 8 20.44 -19.17 -7.13
C LYS A 8 20.04 -17.89 -6.39
N ALA A 9 19.18 -18.01 -5.38
CA ALA A 9 18.78 -16.87 -4.56
C ALA A 9 19.97 -16.24 -3.82
N SER A 10 20.84 -17.06 -3.24
CA SER A 10 22.06 -16.62 -2.55
C SER A 10 23.01 -15.89 -3.50
N ALA A 11 23.24 -16.41 -4.70
CA ALA A 11 24.10 -15.78 -5.70
C ALA A 11 23.54 -14.41 -6.15
N GLU A 12 22.23 -14.31 -6.36
CA GLU A 12 21.57 -13.06 -6.72
C GLU A 12 21.72 -12.00 -5.62
N LEU A 13 21.54 -12.38 -4.36
CA LEU A 13 21.71 -11.48 -3.22
C LEU A 13 23.18 -11.03 -3.02
N GLN A 14 24.12 -11.96 -3.15
CA GLN A 14 25.55 -11.65 -2.99
C GLN A 14 26.08 -10.71 -4.08
N ASN A 15 25.59 -10.84 -5.30
CA ASN A 15 26.03 -10.04 -6.43
C ASN A 15 25.28 -8.70 -6.57
N SER A 16 24.31 -8.44 -5.70
CA SER A 16 23.54 -7.20 -5.74
C SER A 16 24.23 -6.09 -4.95
N ALA A 17 24.46 -4.94 -5.59
CA ALA A 17 24.89 -3.71 -4.92
C ALA A 17 23.72 -2.95 -4.28
N GLN A 18 22.47 -3.33 -4.58
CA GLN A 18 21.27 -2.68 -4.09
C GLN A 18 20.58 -3.53 -3.03
N LYS A 19 19.84 -2.86 -2.15
CA LYS A 19 19.00 -3.51 -1.14
C LYS A 19 17.91 -4.32 -1.84
N LYS A 20 17.74 -5.56 -1.41
CA LYS A 20 16.75 -6.50 -1.94
C LYS A 20 15.73 -6.88 -0.89
N LEU A 21 14.50 -7.09 -1.35
CA LEU A 21 13.42 -7.68 -0.59
C LEU A 21 13.27 -9.14 -1.01
N VAL A 22 13.34 -10.05 -0.05
CA VAL A 22 13.16 -11.48 -0.28
C VAL A 22 11.83 -11.91 0.32
N ARG A 23 10.95 -12.46 -0.50
CA ARG A 23 9.72 -13.12 -0.05
C ARG A 23 9.87 -14.62 -0.16
N VAL A 24 9.55 -15.31 0.93
CA VAL A 24 9.48 -16.77 0.96
C VAL A 24 8.03 -17.15 0.73
N VAL A 25 7.76 -17.89 -0.33
CA VAL A 25 6.42 -18.28 -0.73
C VAL A 25 6.29 -19.80 -0.75
N ALA A 26 5.11 -20.32 -0.40
CA ALA A 26 4.85 -21.75 -0.52
C ALA A 26 4.80 -22.14 -2.01
N ALA A 27 5.56 -23.15 -2.39
CA ALA A 27 5.59 -23.67 -3.76
C ALA A 27 4.40 -24.58 -4.09
N GLY A 28 3.54 -24.85 -3.10
CA GLY A 28 2.32 -25.66 -3.26
C GLY A 28 1.51 -25.71 -1.98
N ASN A 29 0.40 -26.45 -2.03
CA ASN A 29 -0.42 -26.69 -0.85
C ASN A 29 0.36 -27.53 0.18
N ILE A 30 0.28 -27.12 1.44
CA ILE A 30 0.96 -27.80 2.57
C ILE A 30 -0.09 -28.58 3.34
N ILE A 31 0.18 -29.87 3.53
CA ILE A 31 -0.61 -30.73 4.40
C ILE A 31 0.06 -30.78 5.78
N TYR A 32 -0.73 -30.74 6.84
CA TYR A 32 -0.20 -30.80 8.20
C TYR A 32 0.68 -32.04 8.42
N GLY A 33 1.90 -31.80 8.91
CA GLY A 33 2.88 -32.85 9.18
C GLY A 33 3.82 -33.17 8.03
N GLU A 34 3.64 -32.58 6.84
CA GLU A 34 4.55 -32.71 5.71
C GLU A 34 5.56 -31.55 5.62
N PRO A 35 6.75 -31.79 5.02
CA PRO A 35 7.71 -30.71 4.75
C PRO A 35 7.12 -29.66 3.82
N ALA A 36 7.27 -28.39 4.19
CA ALA A 36 6.86 -27.28 3.34
C ALA A 36 7.91 -27.05 2.23
N TRP A 37 7.48 -27.10 0.99
CA TRP A 37 8.29 -26.66 -0.14
C TRP A 37 8.10 -25.17 -0.33
N VAL A 38 9.20 -24.42 -0.40
CA VAL A 38 9.18 -22.96 -0.53
C VAL A 38 10.07 -22.51 -1.68
N ASP A 39 9.65 -21.42 -2.31
CA ASP A 39 10.43 -20.67 -3.28
C ASP A 39 10.76 -19.28 -2.74
N PHE A 40 11.80 -18.67 -3.30
CA PHE A 40 12.21 -17.30 -2.99
C PHE A 40 11.84 -16.39 -4.16
N VAL A 41 11.14 -15.29 -3.87
CA VAL A 41 10.89 -14.22 -4.82
C VAL A 41 11.67 -13.00 -4.37
N ILE A 42 12.57 -12.52 -5.23
CA ILE A 42 13.48 -11.42 -4.93
C ILE A 42 13.02 -10.19 -5.69
N HIS A 43 12.84 -9.09 -4.99
CA HIS A 43 12.47 -7.79 -5.54
C HIS A 43 13.53 -6.75 -5.16
N ASP A 44 13.65 -5.70 -5.97
CA ASP A 44 14.38 -4.52 -5.56
C ASP A 44 13.62 -3.78 -4.45
N ASP A 45 14.31 -3.43 -3.36
CA ASP A 45 13.74 -2.65 -2.28
C ASP A 45 14.04 -1.17 -2.52
N LEU A 46 13.12 -0.49 -3.17
CA LEU A 46 13.25 0.90 -3.62
C LEU A 46 12.44 1.83 -2.72
N LEU A 47 12.96 3.03 -2.49
CA LEU A 47 12.19 4.14 -1.93
C LEU A 47 11.24 4.67 -3.00
N LEU A 48 9.94 4.47 -2.82
CA LEU A 48 8.90 4.85 -3.79
C LEU A 48 8.25 6.19 -3.48
N TYR A 49 8.02 6.50 -2.20
CA TYR A 49 7.54 7.80 -1.73
C TYR A 49 8.33 8.22 -0.51
N ARG A 50 8.70 9.48 -0.46
CA ARG A 50 9.29 10.10 0.73
C ARG A 50 8.17 10.57 1.67
N GLN A 51 8.48 10.63 2.96
CA GLN A 51 7.59 11.26 3.93
C GLN A 51 7.19 12.65 3.45
N GLY A 52 5.89 12.95 3.51
CA GLY A 52 5.32 14.22 3.04
C GLY A 52 5.01 14.29 1.55
N GLU A 53 5.42 13.29 0.75
CA GLU A 53 5.11 13.23 -0.68
C GLU A 53 3.64 12.85 -0.91
N THR A 54 3.01 13.50 -1.89
CA THR A 54 1.63 13.18 -2.27
C THR A 54 1.59 11.87 -3.06
N VAL A 55 0.83 10.93 -2.54
CA VAL A 55 0.57 9.64 -3.20
C VAL A 55 -0.51 9.78 -4.25
N TYR A 56 -1.61 10.46 -3.90
CA TYR A 56 -2.73 10.72 -4.79
C TYR A 56 -3.55 11.91 -4.28
N ALA A 57 -4.17 12.63 -5.21
CA ALA A 57 -5.06 13.74 -4.90
C ALA A 57 -6.25 13.77 -5.85
N THR A 58 -7.41 14.15 -5.36
CA THR A 58 -8.63 14.31 -6.15
C THR A 58 -9.52 15.40 -5.59
N ASP A 59 -10.38 15.92 -6.44
CA ASP A 59 -11.43 16.85 -6.03
C ASP A 59 -12.73 16.09 -5.74
N LEU A 60 -13.44 16.52 -4.72
CA LEU A 60 -14.68 15.94 -4.28
C LEU A 60 -15.74 17.03 -4.12
N SER A 61 -16.86 16.86 -4.81
CA SER A 61 -17.99 17.77 -4.68
C SER A 61 -18.86 17.40 -3.48
N ALA A 62 -19.13 18.36 -2.61
CA ALA A 62 -19.88 18.15 -1.36
C ALA A 62 -21.40 18.17 -1.52
N TYR A 63 -21.92 18.34 -2.71
CA TYR A 63 -23.37 18.33 -2.97
C TYR A 63 -24.02 16.95 -2.80
N SER A 64 -23.27 15.95 -2.40
CA SER A 64 -23.77 14.60 -2.15
C SER A 64 -23.98 14.42 -0.65
N GLY A 65 -25.12 13.88 -0.23
CA GLY A 65 -25.40 13.56 1.17
C GLY A 65 -24.32 12.66 1.81
N ARG A 66 -24.33 12.55 3.14
CA ARG A 66 -23.30 11.84 3.93
C ARG A 66 -22.93 10.45 3.39
N ALA A 67 -23.90 9.64 2.94
CA ALA A 67 -23.65 8.32 2.38
C ALA A 67 -22.80 8.36 1.09
N ASN A 68 -22.97 9.39 0.28
CA ASN A 68 -22.19 9.58 -0.94
C ASN A 68 -20.77 10.05 -0.62
N VAL A 69 -20.58 10.86 0.41
CA VAL A 69 -19.25 11.29 0.89
C VAL A 69 -18.45 10.08 1.35
N GLU A 70 -19.05 9.21 2.15
CA GLU A 70 -18.42 7.98 2.63
C GLU A 70 -17.97 7.10 1.47
N MET A 71 -18.86 6.83 0.51
CA MET A 71 -18.54 6.02 -0.66
C MET A 71 -17.41 6.63 -1.49
N ARG A 72 -17.38 7.94 -1.64
CA ARG A 72 -16.32 8.65 -2.39
C ARG A 72 -14.98 8.64 -1.65
N VAL A 73 -14.98 8.71 -0.33
CA VAL A 73 -13.74 8.56 0.46
C VAL A 73 -13.21 7.14 0.33
N LEU A 74 -14.07 6.13 0.35
CA LEU A 74 -13.65 4.74 0.11
C LEU A 74 -13.09 4.56 -1.30
N GLN A 75 -13.72 5.16 -2.32
CA GLN A 75 -13.18 5.15 -3.68
C GLN A 75 -11.81 5.85 -3.75
N PHE A 76 -11.66 6.99 -3.11
CA PHE A 76 -10.38 7.69 -3.01
C PHE A 76 -9.27 6.81 -2.42
N LEU A 77 -9.58 6.04 -1.37
CA LEU A 77 -8.63 5.11 -0.77
C LEU A 77 -8.25 3.95 -1.70
N GLN A 78 -9.21 3.45 -2.49
CA GLN A 78 -8.92 2.46 -3.54
C GLN A 78 -7.98 3.04 -4.61
N ASP A 79 -8.23 4.28 -5.04
CA ASP A 79 -7.38 4.97 -6.01
C ASP A 79 -5.96 5.20 -5.46
N VAL A 80 -5.83 5.56 -4.18
CA VAL A 80 -4.52 5.65 -3.49
C VAL A 80 -3.78 4.32 -3.56
N ASN A 81 -4.45 3.22 -3.22
CA ASN A 81 -3.85 1.89 -3.27
C ASN A 81 -3.46 1.48 -4.68
N GLN A 82 -4.28 1.81 -5.67
CA GLN A 82 -3.99 1.54 -7.07
C GLN A 82 -2.74 2.32 -7.55
N HIS A 83 -2.64 3.60 -7.22
CA HIS A 83 -1.48 4.42 -7.57
C HIS A 83 -0.21 3.92 -6.90
N ALA A 84 -0.28 3.54 -5.63
CA ALA A 84 0.85 2.97 -4.92
C ALA A 84 1.31 1.64 -5.54
N THR A 85 0.38 0.77 -5.91
CA THR A 85 0.67 -0.50 -6.60
C THR A 85 1.30 -0.27 -7.97
N GLN A 86 0.79 0.67 -8.74
CA GLN A 86 1.36 1.04 -10.05
C GLN A 86 2.77 1.61 -9.93
N LYS A 87 3.07 2.30 -8.84
CA LYS A 87 4.42 2.82 -8.57
C LYS A 87 5.40 1.73 -8.11
N GLY A 88 4.90 0.57 -7.69
CA GLY A 88 5.71 -0.59 -7.37
C GLY A 88 5.59 -1.11 -5.94
N VAL A 89 4.68 -0.57 -5.11
CA VAL A 89 4.41 -1.13 -3.79
C VAL A 89 3.79 -2.51 -3.93
N LEU A 90 4.40 -3.50 -3.27
CA LEU A 90 3.92 -4.87 -3.29
C LEU A 90 2.82 -5.06 -2.25
N PRO A 91 1.74 -5.78 -2.59
CA PRO A 91 0.71 -6.15 -1.64
C PRO A 91 1.29 -7.01 -0.50
N ASP A 92 0.70 -6.88 0.68
CA ASP A 92 0.96 -7.80 1.78
C ASP A 92 0.55 -9.23 1.37
N PRO A 93 1.43 -10.22 1.52
CA PRO A 93 1.16 -11.59 1.03
C PRO A 93 0.01 -12.29 1.77
N LEU A 94 -0.34 -11.84 2.98
CA LEU A 94 -1.42 -12.44 3.79
C LEU A 94 -2.77 -11.79 3.51
N THR A 95 -2.80 -10.46 3.37
CA THR A 95 -4.05 -9.70 3.23
C THR A 95 -4.37 -9.32 1.78
N GLY A 96 -3.37 -9.33 0.90
CA GLY A 96 -3.50 -8.88 -0.49
C GLY A 96 -3.66 -7.36 -0.64
N THR A 97 -3.52 -6.60 0.45
CA THR A 97 -3.67 -5.14 0.46
C THR A 97 -2.33 -4.45 0.48
N VAL A 98 -2.24 -3.24 -0.08
CA VAL A 98 -1.01 -2.43 -0.06
C VAL A 98 -0.94 -1.48 1.12
N GLY A 99 -2.07 -1.17 1.74
CA GLY A 99 -2.15 -0.29 2.91
C GLY A 99 -3.47 -0.42 3.63
N GLN A 100 -3.49 0.08 4.85
CA GLN A 100 -4.69 0.15 5.68
C GLN A 100 -4.85 1.57 6.18
N VAL A 101 -6.08 2.05 6.17
CA VAL A 101 -6.48 3.31 6.81
C VAL A 101 -7.18 2.95 8.12
N ASP A 102 -6.79 3.61 9.18
CA ASP A 102 -7.45 3.48 10.47
C ASP A 102 -8.90 3.96 10.36
N GLY A 103 -9.84 3.20 10.94
CA GLY A 103 -11.25 3.55 10.96
C GLY A 103 -11.54 4.92 11.60
N LEU A 104 -10.74 5.32 12.59
CA LEU A 104 -10.83 6.65 13.18
C LEU A 104 -10.42 7.75 12.19
N GLN A 105 -9.35 7.53 11.44
CA GLN A 105 -8.92 8.45 10.40
C GLN A 105 -9.98 8.59 9.31
N LEU A 106 -10.59 7.49 8.88
CA LEU A 106 -11.69 7.50 7.92
C LEU A 106 -12.89 8.32 8.44
N PHE A 107 -13.30 8.06 9.67
CA PHE A 107 -14.38 8.79 10.31
C PHE A 107 -14.11 10.29 10.40
N ASN A 108 -12.91 10.67 10.88
CA ASN A 108 -12.50 12.07 10.99
C ASN A 108 -12.48 12.77 9.62
N THR A 109 -11.99 12.10 8.59
CA THR A 109 -11.97 12.62 7.21
C THR A 109 -13.39 12.92 6.71
N ILE A 110 -14.33 12.00 6.93
CA ILE A 110 -15.74 12.20 6.53
C ILE A 110 -16.35 13.39 7.29
N GLN A 111 -16.09 13.51 8.59
CA GLN A 111 -16.57 14.64 9.40
C GLN A 111 -15.97 15.97 8.93
N GLU A 112 -14.69 15.97 8.60
CA GLU A 112 -14.02 17.19 8.12
C GLU A 112 -14.57 17.65 6.77
N ILE A 113 -14.82 16.72 5.83
CA ILE A 113 -15.46 17.02 4.54
C ILE A 113 -16.84 17.63 4.77
N ALA A 114 -17.65 17.02 5.64
CA ALA A 114 -19.00 17.51 5.98
C ALA A 114 -18.95 18.92 6.58
N ALA A 115 -17.97 19.21 7.44
CA ALA A 115 -17.81 20.52 8.09
C ALA A 115 -17.40 21.62 7.10
N LYS A 116 -16.69 21.30 6.00
CA LYS A 116 -16.31 22.29 4.97
C LYS A 116 -17.52 22.83 4.19
N GLY A 117 -18.60 22.04 4.06
CA GLY A 117 -19.86 22.48 3.48
C GLY A 117 -19.84 22.82 1.98
N GLY A 118 -18.77 22.51 1.27
CA GLY A 118 -18.57 22.80 -0.15
C GLY A 118 -17.61 21.82 -0.82
N ASP A 119 -17.17 22.14 -2.01
CA ASP A 119 -16.20 21.34 -2.72
C ASP A 119 -14.85 21.31 -1.98
N VAL A 120 -14.24 20.17 -1.93
CA VAL A 120 -12.96 19.94 -1.25
C VAL A 120 -11.97 19.24 -2.15
N ASN A 121 -10.69 19.45 -1.89
CA ASN A 121 -9.61 18.63 -2.42
C ASN A 121 -9.17 17.66 -1.34
N LEU A 122 -9.11 16.36 -1.69
CA LEU A 122 -8.55 15.30 -0.88
C LEU A 122 -7.14 14.97 -1.36
N ARG A 123 -6.21 14.91 -0.45
CA ARG A 123 -4.83 14.56 -0.74
C ARG A 123 -4.31 13.52 0.25
N ALA A 124 -3.87 12.38 -0.27
CA ALA A 124 -3.16 11.36 0.48
C ALA A 124 -1.67 11.68 0.47
N VAL A 125 -1.09 11.87 1.64
CA VAL A 125 0.32 12.22 1.82
C VAL A 125 1.00 11.09 2.60
N ALA A 126 2.19 10.67 2.14
CA ALA A 126 2.95 9.64 2.81
C ALA A 126 3.31 10.07 4.24
N LYS A 127 2.84 9.32 5.23
CA LYS A 127 3.10 9.56 6.65
C LYS A 127 4.53 9.27 7.04
N GLN A 128 5.16 8.40 6.30
CA GLN A 128 6.57 7.98 6.42
C GLN A 128 7.09 7.60 5.04
N ASP A 129 8.41 7.36 4.92
CA ASP A 129 8.98 6.81 3.71
C ASP A 129 8.32 5.46 3.37
N ILE A 130 7.93 5.28 2.11
CA ILE A 130 7.27 4.07 1.61
C ILE A 130 8.20 3.38 0.62
N TYR A 131 8.55 2.15 0.94
CA TYR A 131 9.41 1.29 0.13
C TYR A 131 8.58 0.24 -0.64
N THR A 132 9.22 -0.50 -1.52
CA THR A 132 8.60 -1.60 -2.29
C THR A 132 7.82 -2.57 -1.41
N GLU A 133 8.33 -2.88 -0.23
CA GLU A 133 7.67 -3.76 0.74
C GLU A 133 6.34 -3.19 1.25
N GLY A 134 6.18 -1.86 1.27
CA GLY A 134 5.08 -1.21 1.98
C GLY A 134 5.28 -1.26 3.51
N PRO A 135 4.22 -1.15 4.31
CA PRO A 135 2.85 -0.78 3.91
C PRO A 135 2.72 0.69 3.50
N VAL A 136 1.68 1.00 2.74
CA VAL A 136 1.32 2.38 2.43
C VAL A 136 0.62 2.99 3.63
N ARG A 137 1.31 3.87 4.33
CA ARG A 137 0.75 4.65 5.44
C ARG A 137 0.64 6.11 5.03
N ILE A 138 -0.56 6.63 5.09
CA ILE A 138 -0.89 7.97 4.64
C ILE A 138 -1.61 8.77 5.71
N ASP A 139 -1.47 10.08 5.61
CA ASP A 139 -2.38 11.05 6.21
C ASP A 139 -3.28 11.61 5.10
N ILE A 140 -4.57 11.80 5.40
CA ILE A 140 -5.53 12.39 4.47
C ILE A 140 -5.69 13.86 4.84
N ILE A 141 -5.40 14.73 3.89
CA ILE A 141 -5.54 16.17 4.04
C ILE A 141 -6.76 16.63 3.27
N VAL A 142 -7.66 17.32 3.94
CA VAL A 142 -8.89 17.89 3.37
C VAL A 142 -8.74 19.40 3.30
N THR A 143 -8.76 19.96 2.12
CA THR A 143 -8.72 21.42 1.92
C THR A 143 -9.97 21.88 1.19
N ALA A 144 -10.53 23.02 1.62
CA ALA A 144 -11.60 23.68 0.88
C ALA A 144 -11.09 24.14 -0.49
N LYS A 145 -11.93 24.03 -1.48
CA LYS A 145 -11.61 24.43 -2.85
C LYS A 145 -12.04 25.87 -3.12
#